data_337db6597bcdf2089167febbaacf9032
#
_entry.id   337db6597bcdf2089167febbaacf9032
#
_cell.length_a   1.000
_cell.length_b   1.000
_cell.length_c   1.000
_cell.angle_alpha   90.00
_cell.angle_beta   90.00
_cell.angle_gamma   90.00
#
_symmetry.space_group_name_H-M   'P 1'
#
loop_
_entity.id
_entity.type
_entity.pdbx_description
1 polymer ?
#
loop_
_entity_poly.entity_id
_entity_poly.type
_entity_poly.pdbx_seq_one_letter_code
_entity_poly.pdbx_strand_id
1 'polypeptide(L)'
;MSGKYTVRVEARFEAAHFLREYRGISEPLHGHSYKVEAELAGRGGGVEEDAIAVDFVSARRKLEELARRLDYGCINDIPPFTEVNPSAENIAEWFARELAAAVAGEDALVVAVTIWEGPVNSVTYTPG
;
A
#
# COMPACT_ATOMS: atom_id res chain seq x y z
N MET A 1 -0.55 32.32 -3.24
CA MET A 1 0.03 31.12 -2.67
C MET A 1 -1.06 30.15 -2.24
N SER A 2 -0.99 28.95 -2.68
CA SER A 2 -2.00 27.96 -2.36
C SER A 2 -1.39 26.78 -1.61
N GLY A 3 -2.12 26.25 -0.65
CA GLY A 3 -1.75 25.02 0.01
C GLY A 3 -1.96 23.82 -0.90
N LYS A 4 -1.59 22.66 -0.39
CA LYS A 4 -1.75 21.37 -1.09
C LYS A 4 -2.63 20.46 -0.25
N TYR A 5 -3.25 19.52 -0.91
CA TYR A 5 -4.12 18.53 -0.27
C TYR A 5 -3.56 17.13 -0.48
N THR A 6 -3.54 16.36 0.58
CA THR A 6 -3.23 14.95 0.54
C THR A 6 -4.43 14.19 1.07
N VAL A 7 -4.91 13.24 0.29
CA VAL A 7 -6.03 12.38 0.65
C VAL A 7 -5.47 11.06 1.14
N ARG A 8 -5.97 10.56 2.26
CA ARG A 8 -5.53 9.28 2.82
C ARG A 8 -6.69 8.30 2.84
N VAL A 9 -6.42 7.10 2.35
CA VAL A 9 -7.34 5.97 2.41
C VAL A 9 -6.61 4.79 3.04
N GLU A 10 -7.36 3.87 3.65
CA GLU A 10 -6.75 2.71 4.27
C GLU A 10 -7.57 1.45 4.04
N ALA A 11 -6.89 0.31 4.13
CA ALA A 11 -7.49 -1.01 4.06
C ALA A 11 -6.75 -1.93 5.02
N ARG A 12 -7.37 -3.06 5.35
CA ARG A 12 -6.81 -4.04 6.28
C ARG A 12 -6.79 -5.41 5.65
N PHE A 13 -5.82 -6.22 6.05
CA PHE A 13 -5.76 -7.62 5.63
C PHE A 13 -5.02 -8.45 6.68
N GLU A 14 -5.39 -9.73 6.76
CA GLU A 14 -4.78 -10.71 7.66
C GLU A 14 -3.96 -11.65 6.79
N ALA A 15 -2.68 -11.78 7.06
CA ALA A 15 -1.83 -12.59 6.21
C ALA A 15 -0.64 -13.17 6.96
N ALA A 16 -0.17 -14.31 6.48
CA ALA A 16 1.04 -14.94 6.95
C ALA A 16 2.19 -14.63 6.00
N HIS A 17 3.39 -14.62 6.51
CA HIS A 17 4.60 -14.46 5.72
C HIS A 17 5.82 -15.00 6.46
N PHE A 18 6.93 -15.09 5.73
CA PHE A 18 8.24 -15.34 6.33
C PHE A 18 9.31 -14.70 5.43
N LEU A 19 10.40 -14.25 6.05
CA LEU A 19 11.55 -13.73 5.31
C LEU A 19 12.52 -14.86 5.04
N ARG A 20 12.94 -15.00 3.78
CA ARG A 20 13.90 -16.01 3.35
C ARG A 20 15.31 -15.51 3.60
N GLU A 21 16.15 -16.36 4.17
CA GLU A 21 17.56 -16.06 4.38
C GLU A 21 17.84 -14.77 5.16
N TYR A 22 16.90 -14.44 6.06
CA TYR A 22 17.09 -13.30 6.94
C TYR A 22 18.18 -13.65 7.96
N ARG A 23 19.30 -12.92 7.89
CA ARG A 23 20.48 -13.16 8.75
C ARG A 23 20.96 -14.63 8.71
N GLY A 24 20.94 -15.23 7.51
CA GLY A 24 21.45 -16.57 7.28
C GLY A 24 20.46 -17.69 7.53
N ILE A 25 19.26 -17.41 7.99
CA ILE A 25 18.22 -18.41 8.21
C ILE A 25 16.88 -17.88 7.69
N SER A 26 16.00 -18.80 7.33
CA SER A 26 14.62 -18.43 7.02
C SER A 26 13.85 -18.31 8.34
N GLU A 27 13.12 -17.22 8.51
CA GLU A 27 12.31 -17.10 9.71
C GLU A 27 11.09 -18.03 9.65
N PRO A 28 10.55 -18.44 10.80
CA PRO A 28 9.34 -19.26 10.83
C PRO A 28 8.15 -18.50 10.24
N LEU A 29 7.26 -19.24 9.58
CA LEU A 29 6.00 -18.71 9.09
C LEU A 29 5.20 -18.16 10.28
N HIS A 30 4.70 -16.93 10.12
CA HIS A 30 3.87 -16.28 11.14
C HIS A 30 2.91 -15.31 10.49
N GLY A 31 1.92 -14.87 11.23
CA GLY A 31 0.89 -13.98 10.72
C GLY A 31 0.84 -12.64 11.42
N HIS A 32 0.27 -11.67 10.72
CA HIS A 32 0.01 -10.33 11.26
C HIS A 32 -1.35 -9.85 10.83
N SER A 33 -1.93 -8.97 11.64
CA SER A 33 -2.99 -8.07 11.19
C SER A 33 -2.31 -6.86 10.57
N TYR A 34 -2.46 -6.72 9.26
CA TYR A 34 -1.86 -5.61 8.51
C TYR A 34 -2.85 -4.49 8.29
N LYS A 35 -2.34 -3.27 8.25
CA LYS A 35 -3.09 -2.13 7.74
C LYS A 35 -2.22 -1.45 6.68
N VAL A 36 -2.84 -1.12 5.55
CA VAL A 36 -2.19 -0.32 4.51
C VAL A 36 -2.86 1.04 4.47
N GLU A 37 -2.05 2.11 4.49
CA GLU A 37 -2.51 3.47 4.31
C GLU A 37 -1.86 4.03 3.04
N ALA A 38 -2.68 4.59 2.15
CA ALA A 38 -2.16 5.23 0.95
C ALA A 38 -2.47 6.72 1.00
N GLU A 39 -1.49 7.53 0.66
CA GLU A 39 -1.65 8.97 0.53
C GLU A 39 -1.62 9.32 -0.95
N LEU A 40 -2.63 10.07 -1.40
CA LEU A 40 -2.79 10.47 -2.79
C LEU A 40 -3.00 11.98 -2.88
N ALA A 41 -2.62 12.54 -4.01
CA ALA A 41 -2.83 13.95 -4.30
C ALA A 41 -3.29 14.09 -5.76
N GLY A 42 -4.02 15.16 -6.07
CA GLY A 42 -4.27 15.54 -7.46
C GLY A 42 -2.96 15.96 -8.10
N ARG A 43 -2.85 15.84 -9.42
CA ARG A 43 -1.58 16.11 -10.13
C ARG A 43 -1.06 17.51 -9.90
N GLY A 44 -1.92 18.49 -9.73
CA GLY A 44 -1.52 19.86 -9.42
C GLY A 44 -1.35 20.13 -7.93
N GLY A 45 -1.69 19.16 -7.07
CA GLY A 45 -1.66 19.33 -5.62
C GLY A 45 -2.87 20.07 -5.06
N GLY A 46 -3.74 20.60 -5.92
CA GLY A 46 -4.93 21.34 -5.54
C GLY A 46 -6.22 20.54 -5.71
N VAL A 47 -7.32 21.25 -5.85
CA VAL A 47 -8.64 20.66 -6.05
C VAL A 47 -9.18 21.04 -7.43
N GLU A 48 -10.11 20.22 -7.94
CA GLU A 48 -10.83 20.47 -9.18
C GLU A 48 -12.01 21.43 -8.92
N GLU A 49 -12.80 21.72 -9.97
CA GLU A 49 -13.95 22.62 -9.88
C GLU A 49 -14.98 22.18 -8.85
N ASP A 50 -15.12 20.88 -8.63
CA ASP A 50 -16.02 20.31 -7.63
C ASP A 50 -15.47 20.37 -6.21
N ALA A 51 -14.30 20.99 -6.02
CA ALA A 51 -13.59 21.10 -4.74
C ALA A 51 -13.04 19.76 -4.22
N ILE A 52 -12.86 18.79 -5.10
CA ILE A 52 -12.33 17.47 -4.77
C ILE A 52 -10.90 17.34 -5.31
N ALA A 53 -9.96 16.98 -4.45
CA ALA A 53 -8.57 16.73 -4.86
C ALA A 53 -8.41 15.35 -5.50
N VAL A 54 -8.97 14.34 -4.85
CA VAL A 54 -8.94 12.94 -5.30
C VAL A 54 -10.26 12.31 -4.88
N ASP A 55 -10.86 11.50 -5.73
CA ASP A 55 -12.03 10.70 -5.37
C ASP A 55 -11.59 9.58 -4.43
N PHE A 56 -11.69 9.82 -3.12
CA PHE A 56 -11.21 8.83 -2.15
C PHE A 56 -12.11 7.58 -2.04
N VAL A 57 -13.35 7.65 -2.51
CA VAL A 57 -14.21 6.45 -2.55
C VAL A 57 -13.65 5.47 -3.60
N SER A 58 -13.31 5.97 -4.77
CA SER A 58 -12.68 5.17 -5.82
C SER A 58 -11.30 4.66 -5.38
N ALA A 59 -10.47 5.52 -4.80
CA ALA A 59 -9.14 5.15 -4.34
C ALA A 59 -9.20 4.07 -3.26
N ARG A 60 -10.10 4.23 -2.28
CA ARG A 60 -10.26 3.24 -1.20
C ARG A 60 -10.70 1.90 -1.75
N ARG A 61 -11.65 1.88 -2.69
CA ARG A 61 -12.13 0.63 -3.29
C ARG A 61 -10.99 -0.11 -4.00
N LYS A 62 -10.16 0.62 -4.73
CA LYS A 62 -9.00 0.05 -5.42
C LYS A 62 -7.97 -0.49 -4.43
N LEU A 63 -7.73 0.24 -3.35
CA LEU A 63 -6.82 -0.22 -2.30
C LEU A 63 -7.35 -1.48 -1.62
N GLU A 64 -8.64 -1.53 -1.35
CA GLU A 64 -9.29 -2.71 -0.76
C GLU A 64 -9.19 -3.94 -1.68
N GLU A 65 -9.31 -3.75 -2.99
CA GLU A 65 -9.15 -4.83 -3.96
C GLU A 65 -7.72 -5.40 -3.93
N LEU A 66 -6.72 -4.53 -3.82
CA LEU A 66 -5.34 -4.96 -3.70
C LEU A 66 -5.10 -5.71 -2.39
N ALA A 67 -5.65 -5.20 -1.29
CA ALA A 67 -5.53 -5.86 0.01
C ALA A 67 -6.14 -7.25 -0.01
N ARG A 68 -7.27 -7.43 -0.70
CA ARG A 68 -7.91 -8.74 -0.82
C ARG A 68 -7.04 -9.79 -1.50
N ARG A 69 -6.10 -9.39 -2.36
CA ARG A 69 -5.18 -10.33 -2.98
C ARG A 69 -4.25 -11.00 -1.96
N LEU A 70 -3.99 -10.32 -0.85
CA LEU A 70 -3.08 -10.81 0.19
C LEU A 70 -3.81 -11.39 1.39
N ASP A 71 -5.13 -11.15 1.48
CA ASP A 71 -5.91 -11.45 2.67
C ASP A 71 -6.12 -12.95 2.87
N TYR A 72 -5.99 -13.40 4.12
CA TYR A 72 -6.21 -14.80 4.55
C TYR A 72 -5.35 -15.81 3.80
N GLY A 73 -4.13 -15.44 3.44
CA GLY A 73 -3.20 -16.34 2.78
C GLY A 73 -1.77 -16.12 3.22
N CYS A 74 -0.86 -16.83 2.55
CA CYS A 74 0.57 -16.61 2.73
C CYS A 74 1.09 -15.71 1.61
N ILE A 75 1.62 -14.57 1.98
CA ILE A 75 2.08 -13.58 0.99
C ILE A 75 3.19 -14.16 0.11
N ASN A 76 4.03 -15.06 0.68
CA ASN A 76 5.10 -15.71 -0.07
C ASN A 76 4.62 -16.53 -1.27
N ASP A 77 3.33 -16.90 -1.30
CA ASP A 77 2.77 -17.67 -2.41
C ASP A 77 2.26 -16.79 -3.55
N ILE A 78 2.29 -15.48 -3.39
CA ILE A 78 1.68 -14.52 -4.32
C ILE A 78 2.80 -13.75 -5.03
N PRO A 79 2.89 -13.83 -6.38
CA PRO A 79 3.90 -13.04 -7.10
C PRO A 79 3.71 -11.54 -6.86
N PRO A 80 4.78 -10.75 -6.70
CA PRO A 80 6.19 -11.11 -6.87
C PRO A 80 6.86 -11.70 -5.62
N PHE A 81 6.11 -11.92 -4.53
CA PHE A 81 6.65 -12.38 -3.25
C PHE A 81 7.04 -13.85 -3.25
N THR A 82 6.77 -14.56 -4.33
CA THR A 82 7.33 -15.89 -4.55
C THR A 82 8.85 -15.84 -4.72
N GLU A 83 9.40 -14.68 -5.10
CA GLU A 83 10.83 -14.50 -5.35
C GLU A 83 11.47 -13.42 -4.48
N VAL A 84 10.73 -12.32 -4.20
CA VAL A 84 11.24 -11.28 -3.30
C VAL A 84 10.62 -11.44 -1.93
N ASN A 85 11.38 -11.10 -0.90
CA ASN A 85 10.89 -11.22 0.47
C ASN A 85 9.69 -10.32 0.72
N PRO A 86 8.63 -10.84 1.37
CA PRO A 86 7.47 -10.03 1.75
C PRO A 86 7.73 -9.27 3.05
N SER A 87 8.77 -8.46 3.05
CA SER A 87 9.04 -7.49 4.11
C SER A 87 8.02 -6.37 4.04
N ALA A 88 7.83 -5.63 5.12
CA ALA A 88 6.94 -4.46 5.11
C ALA A 88 7.37 -3.46 4.02
N GLU A 89 8.68 -3.31 3.80
CA GLU A 89 9.24 -2.46 2.75
C GLU A 89 8.77 -2.88 1.36
N ASN A 90 8.96 -4.16 1.03
CA ASN A 90 8.57 -4.68 -0.29
C ASN A 90 7.05 -4.70 -0.47
N ILE A 91 6.30 -4.96 0.60
CA ILE A 91 4.83 -4.90 0.55
C ILE A 91 4.37 -3.46 0.30
N ALA A 92 4.97 -2.48 0.98
CA ALA A 92 4.62 -1.07 0.78
C ALA A 92 4.89 -0.63 -0.66
N GLU A 93 6.04 -1.00 -1.21
CA GLU A 93 6.38 -0.68 -2.60
C GLU A 93 5.41 -1.34 -3.57
N TRP A 94 5.04 -2.59 -3.33
CA TRP A 94 4.07 -3.31 -4.17
C TRP A 94 2.72 -2.59 -4.21
N PHE A 95 2.20 -2.21 -3.04
CA PHE A 95 0.95 -1.46 -3.00
C PHE A 95 1.06 -0.13 -3.74
N ALA A 96 2.18 0.57 -3.57
CA ALA A 96 2.37 1.86 -4.24
C ALA A 96 2.35 1.70 -5.76
N ARG A 97 3.03 0.70 -6.30
CA ARG A 97 3.07 0.43 -7.73
C ARG A 97 1.73 -0.01 -8.29
N GLU A 98 1.07 -0.93 -7.60
CA GLU A 98 -0.23 -1.46 -8.04
C GLU A 98 -1.32 -0.38 -7.96
N LEU A 99 -1.30 0.41 -6.90
CA LEU A 99 -2.28 1.49 -6.75
C LEU A 99 -2.05 2.59 -7.80
N ALA A 100 -0.78 2.95 -8.06
CA ALA A 100 -0.45 3.93 -9.09
C ALA A 100 -1.00 3.48 -10.46
N ALA A 101 -0.86 2.19 -10.80
CA ALA A 101 -1.41 1.65 -12.04
C ALA A 101 -2.94 1.69 -12.03
N ALA A 102 -3.56 1.39 -10.90
CA ALA A 102 -5.01 1.36 -10.77
C ALA A 102 -5.65 2.75 -10.92
N VAL A 103 -4.94 3.81 -10.48
CA VAL A 103 -5.45 5.19 -10.56
C VAL A 103 -4.88 5.98 -11.73
N ALA A 104 -4.12 5.34 -12.62
CA ALA A 104 -3.44 6.03 -13.73
C ALA A 104 -4.41 6.76 -14.68
N GLY A 105 -5.64 6.26 -14.81
CA GLY A 105 -6.68 6.91 -15.63
C GLY A 105 -7.38 8.07 -14.92
N GLU A 106 -7.08 8.31 -13.66
CA GLU A 106 -7.64 9.38 -12.86
C GLU A 106 -6.57 10.44 -12.65
N ASP A 107 -6.96 11.64 -12.29
CA ASP A 107 -6.02 12.72 -12.03
C ASP A 107 -5.48 12.62 -10.60
N ALA A 108 -4.79 11.52 -10.32
CA ALA A 108 -4.30 11.19 -8.99
C ALA A 108 -2.88 10.64 -9.03
N LEU A 109 -2.09 11.01 -8.04
CA LEU A 109 -0.72 10.53 -7.82
C LEU A 109 -0.65 9.86 -6.46
N VAL A 110 0.04 8.72 -6.40
CA VAL A 110 0.34 8.07 -5.12
C VAL A 110 1.56 8.78 -4.52
N VAL A 111 1.36 9.41 -3.37
CA VAL A 111 2.40 10.17 -2.68
C VAL A 111 3.23 9.28 -1.76
N ALA A 112 2.57 8.39 -1.04
CA ALA A 112 3.25 7.48 -0.11
C ALA A 112 2.31 6.33 0.24
N VAL A 113 2.90 5.20 0.62
CA VAL A 113 2.16 4.06 1.17
C VAL A 113 2.83 3.60 2.45
N THR A 114 2.05 3.43 3.49
CA THR A 114 2.52 2.93 4.79
C THR A 114 1.91 1.57 5.06
N ILE A 115 2.75 0.62 5.44
CA ILE A 115 2.33 -0.72 5.88
C ILE A 115 2.54 -0.81 7.38
N TRP A 116 1.50 -1.18 8.08
CA TRP A 116 1.54 -1.50 9.51
C TRP A 116 1.53 -3.01 9.68
N GLU A 117 2.56 -3.54 10.35
CA GLU A 117 2.60 -4.93 10.81
C GLU A 117 2.18 -4.94 12.27
N GLY A 118 0.89 -5.21 12.52
CA GLY A 118 0.33 -5.04 13.84
C GLY A 118 0.18 -3.56 14.20
N PRO A 119 -0.10 -3.25 15.47
CA PRO A 119 -0.53 -1.89 15.85
C PRO A 119 0.59 -0.88 16.08
N VAL A 120 1.87 -1.32 16.15
CA VAL A 120 2.94 -0.43 16.62
C VAL A 120 4.12 -0.26 15.66
N ASN A 121 4.24 -1.10 14.62
CA ASN A 121 5.38 -1.02 13.69
C ASN A 121 4.90 -0.72 12.29
N SER A 122 5.50 0.25 11.66
CA SER A 122 5.13 0.62 10.28
C SER A 122 6.33 1.00 9.46
N VAL A 123 6.17 0.88 8.14
CA VAL A 123 7.14 1.32 7.15
C VAL A 123 6.40 2.15 6.12
N THR A 124 6.97 3.28 5.74
CA THR A 124 6.42 4.13 4.68
C THR A 124 7.35 4.14 3.49
N TYR A 125 6.78 3.85 2.32
CA TYR A 125 7.46 3.95 1.04
C TYR A 125 6.97 5.20 0.31
N THR A 126 7.90 6.03 -0.13
CA THR A 126 7.61 7.22 -0.92
C THR A 126 8.23 7.03 -2.29
N PRO A 127 7.44 6.99 -3.38
CA PRO A 127 7.97 6.86 -4.74
C PRO A 127 8.93 8.00 -5.06
N GLY A 128 10.01 7.68 -5.77
CA GLY A 128 11.01 8.65 -6.19
C GLY A 128 10.66 9.38 -7.47
#